data_1a68bc3e5c7227a84772896f3299bb6b
#
_entry.id   1a68bc3e5c7227a84772896f3299bb6b
#
_cell.length_a   1.000
_cell.length_b   1.000
_cell.length_c   1.000
_cell.angle_alpha   90.00
_cell.angle_beta   90.00
_cell.angle_gamma   90.00
#
_symmetry.space_group_name_H-M   'P 1'
#
loop_
_entity.id
_entity.type
_entity.pdbx_description
1 polymer ?
#
loop_
_entity_poly.entity_id
_entity_poly.type
_entity_poly.pdbx_seq_one_letter_code
_entity_poly.pdbx_strand_id
1 'polypeptide(L)'
;MKKIDKILIRFVLAFCAIPAFTVSCSDEPLPENYYTFTGEMVTDYLQNRSGEFSDFIAILQRSGMYGMMAAYGSYTCLAPNNKAVERYLHELGIQSVDQLTKEQCDTLSWNHIINQAYFTTDLIDGNIPTANMNERYLTFSCDSDALNNNNVIYYINKSARLVVRDDSVENGVVHTLDRVIVPQSFLLPDLLAEDSTISIFNEALVLTGLCDSLKQYIDPTYFCSEDSVNQDIIIHTGGSQYAMRYVGTRMKRYTAFVETDEVYAANGIHDLDDLKA
;
A
#
# COMPACT_ATOMS: atom_id res chain seq x y z
N MET A 1 -9.52 -78.14 -30.80
CA MET A 1 -10.63 -77.17 -30.53
C MET A 1 -10.57 -76.49 -29.15
N LYS A 2 -10.19 -77.12 -28.04
CA LYS A 2 -10.23 -76.50 -26.68
C LYS A 2 -9.18 -75.45 -26.35
N LYS A 3 -8.14 -75.21 -27.15
CA LYS A 3 -7.08 -74.19 -26.87
C LYS A 3 -7.35 -72.85 -27.52
N ILE A 4 -8.05 -72.84 -28.66
CA ILE A 4 -8.35 -71.61 -29.42
C ILE A 4 -9.45 -70.81 -28.71
N ASP A 5 -10.44 -71.52 -28.13
CA ASP A 5 -11.53 -70.85 -27.40
C ASP A 5 -11.07 -70.07 -26.15
N LYS A 6 -10.02 -70.58 -25.48
CA LYS A 6 -9.46 -69.88 -24.30
C LYS A 6 -8.64 -68.63 -24.64
N ILE A 7 -8.04 -68.63 -25.82
CA ILE A 7 -7.29 -67.45 -26.32
C ILE A 7 -8.27 -66.38 -26.80
N LEU A 8 -9.32 -66.77 -27.50
CA LEU A 8 -10.36 -65.87 -27.99
C LEU A 8 -11.11 -65.19 -26.82
N ILE A 9 -11.46 -65.94 -25.78
CA ILE A 9 -12.10 -65.40 -24.60
C ILE A 9 -11.18 -64.42 -23.86
N ARG A 10 -9.89 -64.70 -23.79
CA ARG A 10 -8.93 -63.78 -23.18
C ARG A 10 -8.75 -62.46 -23.97
N PHE A 11 -8.80 -62.55 -25.33
CA PHE A 11 -8.79 -61.36 -26.15
C PHE A 11 -10.08 -60.54 -26.06
N VAL A 12 -11.22 -61.18 -26.01
CA VAL A 12 -12.51 -60.49 -25.83
C VAL A 12 -12.62 -59.83 -24.44
N LEU A 13 -12.14 -60.48 -23.36
CA LEU A 13 -12.09 -59.92 -22.03
C LEU A 13 -11.08 -58.76 -21.94
N ALA A 14 -9.95 -58.81 -22.63
CA ALA A 14 -9.00 -57.73 -22.68
C ALA A 14 -9.55 -56.54 -23.50
N PHE A 15 -10.33 -56.75 -24.53
CA PHE A 15 -10.93 -55.68 -25.35
C PHE A 15 -12.11 -55.01 -24.68
N CYS A 16 -12.86 -55.71 -23.81
CA CYS A 16 -13.92 -55.13 -23.01
C CYS A 16 -13.42 -54.35 -21.79
N ALA A 17 -12.17 -54.54 -21.36
CA ALA A 17 -11.55 -53.77 -20.25
C ALA A 17 -10.97 -52.41 -20.66
N ILE A 18 -10.74 -52.19 -21.99
CA ILE A 18 -10.15 -50.96 -22.48
C ILE A 18 -11.10 -49.73 -22.43
N PRO A 19 -12.44 -49.85 -22.66
CA PRO A 19 -13.29 -48.67 -22.60
C PRO A 19 -13.61 -48.18 -21.18
N ALA A 20 -13.22 -48.94 -20.14
CA ALA A 20 -13.49 -48.51 -18.74
C ALA A 20 -12.51 -47.42 -18.21
N PHE A 21 -11.41 -47.15 -18.94
CA PHE A 21 -10.41 -46.17 -18.57
C PHE A 21 -10.43 -44.87 -19.39
N THR A 22 -11.37 -44.74 -20.33
CA THR A 22 -11.49 -43.53 -21.16
C THR A 22 -12.64 -42.60 -20.70
N VAL A 23 -13.25 -42.86 -19.54
CA VAL A 23 -14.03 -41.82 -18.83
C VAL A 23 -13.01 -40.99 -18.07
N SER A 24 -12.12 -40.34 -18.78
CA SER A 24 -11.41 -39.18 -18.30
C SER A 24 -12.46 -38.12 -18.04
N CYS A 25 -12.55 -37.68 -16.81
CA CYS A 25 -13.33 -36.54 -16.39
C CYS A 25 -13.28 -35.42 -17.41
N SER A 26 -14.34 -35.26 -18.19
CA SER A 26 -14.68 -33.97 -18.72
C SER A 26 -15.40 -33.23 -17.59
N ASP A 27 -14.67 -32.90 -16.55
CA ASP A 27 -15.04 -31.80 -15.72
C ASP A 27 -14.79 -30.53 -16.54
N GLU A 28 -15.60 -30.34 -17.60
CA GLU A 28 -15.90 -28.99 -17.98
C GLU A 28 -16.55 -28.37 -16.75
N PRO A 29 -15.93 -27.40 -16.09
CA PRO A 29 -16.55 -26.74 -14.97
C PRO A 29 -17.91 -26.25 -15.48
N LEU A 30 -18.99 -26.71 -14.86
CA LEU A 30 -20.33 -26.21 -15.16
C LEU A 30 -20.24 -24.68 -15.14
N PRO A 31 -20.96 -23.96 -16.03
CA PRO A 31 -20.97 -22.48 -16.04
C PRO A 31 -21.21 -21.86 -14.66
N GLU A 32 -21.86 -22.60 -13.75
CA GLU A 32 -22.09 -22.26 -12.34
C GLU A 32 -20.80 -22.27 -11.50
N ASN A 33 -19.70 -22.90 -11.98
CA ASN A 33 -18.40 -22.93 -11.32
C ASN A 33 -17.39 -21.90 -11.90
N TYR A 34 -17.75 -21.13 -12.89
CA TYR A 34 -17.05 -19.88 -13.12
C TYR A 34 -17.33 -19.01 -11.89
N TYR A 35 -16.27 -18.68 -11.16
CA TYR A 35 -16.34 -17.66 -10.13
C TYR A 35 -16.85 -16.37 -10.79
N THR A 36 -18.15 -16.23 -10.89
CA THR A 36 -18.79 -14.94 -11.08
C THR A 36 -18.59 -14.24 -9.76
N PHE A 37 -17.61 -13.34 -9.71
CA PHE A 37 -17.48 -12.45 -8.58
C PHE A 37 -18.78 -11.67 -8.50
N THR A 38 -19.59 -12.01 -7.53
CA THR A 38 -20.86 -11.36 -7.23
C THR A 38 -20.66 -10.28 -6.17
N GLY A 39 -19.44 -10.16 -5.65
CA GLY A 39 -19.07 -9.22 -4.63
C GLY A 39 -18.67 -7.85 -5.22
N GLU A 40 -18.77 -6.86 -4.37
CA GLU A 40 -18.38 -5.47 -4.64
C GLU A 40 -16.85 -5.37 -4.65
N MET A 41 -16.26 -4.86 -5.75
CA MET A 41 -14.85 -4.46 -5.76
C MET A 41 -14.68 -3.13 -5.02
N VAL A 42 -13.44 -2.72 -4.71
CA VAL A 42 -13.19 -1.39 -4.11
C VAL A 42 -13.84 -0.29 -4.91
N THR A 43 -13.73 -0.33 -6.24
CA THR A 43 -14.34 0.68 -7.11
C THR A 43 -15.86 0.68 -7.07
N ASP A 44 -16.49 -0.49 -6.99
CA ASP A 44 -17.95 -0.61 -6.89
C ASP A 44 -18.42 -0.09 -5.54
N TYR A 45 -17.69 -0.42 -4.45
CA TYR A 45 -17.94 0.09 -3.11
C TYR A 45 -17.98 1.62 -3.09
N LEU A 46 -16.94 2.26 -3.65
CA LEU A 46 -16.85 3.72 -3.74
C LEU A 46 -17.96 4.31 -4.63
N GLN A 47 -18.21 3.71 -5.80
CA GLN A 47 -19.20 4.18 -6.75
C GLN A 47 -20.63 4.09 -6.21
N ASN A 48 -20.96 3.00 -5.54
CA ASN A 48 -22.28 2.81 -4.91
C ASN A 48 -22.52 3.81 -3.76
N ARG A 49 -21.43 4.38 -3.21
CA ARG A 49 -21.43 5.40 -2.15
C ARG A 49 -20.88 6.74 -2.66
N SER A 50 -21.09 7.05 -3.93
CA SER A 50 -20.56 8.26 -4.58
C SER A 50 -20.99 9.56 -3.89
N GLY A 51 -22.11 9.59 -3.19
CA GLY A 51 -22.50 10.72 -2.32
C GLY A 51 -21.49 11.02 -1.20
N GLU A 52 -20.66 10.05 -0.81
CA GLU A 52 -19.63 10.18 0.20
C GLU A 52 -18.22 10.27 -0.38
N PHE A 53 -17.96 9.66 -1.57
CA PHE A 53 -16.62 9.47 -2.12
C PHE A 53 -16.41 10.08 -3.50
N SER A 54 -17.34 10.95 -4.01
CA SER A 54 -17.23 11.53 -5.36
C SER A 54 -15.87 12.16 -5.65
N ASP A 55 -15.31 12.87 -4.68
CA ASP A 55 -14.04 13.58 -4.84
C ASP A 55 -12.86 12.63 -4.86
N PHE A 56 -12.88 11.60 -4.02
CA PHE A 56 -11.84 10.58 -4.04
C PHE A 56 -11.91 9.73 -5.31
N ILE A 57 -13.11 9.40 -5.81
CA ILE A 57 -13.30 8.74 -7.10
C ILE A 57 -12.69 9.59 -8.22
N ALA A 58 -12.93 10.90 -8.24
CA ALA A 58 -12.34 11.80 -9.22
C ALA A 58 -10.81 11.82 -9.17
N ILE A 59 -10.22 11.81 -7.96
CA ILE A 59 -8.77 11.70 -7.76
C ILE A 59 -8.24 10.39 -8.33
N LEU A 60 -8.88 9.25 -8.00
CA LEU A 60 -8.51 7.93 -8.51
C LEU A 60 -8.61 7.81 -10.03
N GLN A 61 -9.63 8.42 -10.64
CA GLN A 61 -9.81 8.44 -12.09
C GLN A 61 -8.73 9.27 -12.79
N ARG A 62 -8.40 10.45 -12.25
CA ARG A 62 -7.38 11.34 -12.81
C ARG A 62 -5.97 10.77 -12.71
N SER A 63 -5.68 10.01 -11.67
CA SER A 63 -4.43 9.28 -11.48
C SER A 63 -4.35 7.99 -12.31
N GLY A 64 -5.45 7.49 -12.84
CA GLY A 64 -5.52 6.18 -13.49
C GLY A 64 -5.60 4.99 -12.53
N MET A 65 -5.58 5.22 -11.21
CA MET A 65 -5.63 4.16 -10.19
C MET A 65 -7.01 3.49 -10.10
N TYR A 66 -8.05 4.17 -10.54
CA TYR A 66 -9.41 3.62 -10.51
C TYR A 66 -9.50 2.28 -11.26
N GLY A 67 -8.92 2.20 -12.47
CA GLY A 67 -8.91 0.97 -13.26
C GLY A 67 -8.13 -0.18 -12.60
N MET A 68 -7.02 0.13 -11.93
CA MET A 68 -6.25 -0.86 -11.19
C MET A 68 -7.05 -1.43 -10.02
N MET A 69 -7.78 -0.58 -9.29
CA MET A 69 -8.59 -1.02 -8.14
C MET A 69 -9.90 -1.71 -8.54
N ALA A 70 -10.27 -1.70 -9.81
CA ALA A 70 -11.34 -2.52 -10.37
C ALA A 70 -10.88 -3.94 -10.72
N ALA A 71 -9.56 -4.20 -10.72
CA ALA A 71 -8.99 -5.49 -11.02
C ALA A 71 -8.83 -6.36 -9.76
N TYR A 72 -8.54 -7.64 -9.98
CA TYR A 72 -8.20 -8.56 -8.91
C TYR A 72 -6.96 -8.10 -8.15
N GLY A 73 -6.97 -8.29 -6.84
CA GLY A 73 -5.89 -7.89 -5.98
C GLY A 73 -6.24 -8.15 -4.52
N SER A 74 -5.39 -7.64 -3.65
CA SER A 74 -5.61 -7.65 -2.21
C SER A 74 -5.22 -6.27 -1.71
N TYR A 75 -6.17 -5.34 -1.64
CA TYR A 75 -5.90 -3.94 -1.35
C TYR A 75 -6.44 -3.53 0.02
N THR A 76 -5.73 -2.63 0.69
CA THR A 76 -6.33 -1.76 1.70
C THR A 76 -6.55 -0.40 1.05
N CYS A 77 -7.81 -0.01 0.92
CA CYS A 77 -8.20 1.31 0.46
C CYS A 77 -8.55 2.19 1.67
N LEU A 78 -7.70 3.18 1.93
CA LEU A 78 -7.90 4.18 2.97
C LEU A 78 -8.66 5.37 2.35
N ALA A 79 -9.98 5.25 2.18
CA ALA A 79 -10.81 6.15 1.41
C ALA A 79 -11.18 7.43 2.21
N PRO A 80 -10.64 8.62 1.87
CA PRO A 80 -11.09 9.86 2.48
C PRO A 80 -12.49 10.21 1.97
N ASN A 81 -13.39 10.56 2.88
CA ASN A 81 -14.71 11.03 2.48
C ASN A 81 -14.64 12.44 1.88
N ASN A 82 -15.73 12.89 1.22
CA ASN A 82 -15.77 14.20 0.56
C ASN A 82 -15.41 15.35 1.50
N LYS A 83 -15.83 15.30 2.78
CA LYS A 83 -15.46 16.32 3.76
C LYS A 83 -13.97 16.37 4.07
N ALA A 84 -13.32 15.19 4.04
CA ALA A 84 -11.87 15.10 4.20
C ALA A 84 -11.14 15.71 3.00
N VAL A 85 -11.60 15.43 1.79
CA VAL A 85 -11.04 15.99 0.56
C VAL A 85 -11.30 17.50 0.49
N GLU A 86 -12.52 17.97 0.76
CA GLU A 86 -12.87 19.40 0.80
C GLU A 86 -11.94 20.17 1.76
N ARG A 87 -11.71 19.65 2.96
CA ARG A 87 -10.79 20.25 3.93
C ARG A 87 -9.36 20.36 3.37
N TYR A 88 -8.87 19.32 2.77
CA TYR A 88 -7.55 19.29 2.14
C TYR A 88 -7.43 20.29 0.99
N LEU A 89 -8.43 20.37 0.12
CA LEU A 89 -8.46 21.36 -0.96
C LEU A 89 -8.45 22.80 -0.42
N HIS A 90 -9.20 23.05 0.65
CA HIS A 90 -9.22 24.35 1.31
C HIS A 90 -7.85 24.70 1.92
N GLU A 91 -7.15 23.75 2.52
CA GLU A 91 -5.78 23.94 3.03
C GLU A 91 -4.79 24.30 1.93
N LEU A 92 -5.01 23.79 0.71
CA LEU A 92 -4.23 24.16 -0.49
C LEU A 92 -4.67 25.49 -1.14
N GLY A 93 -5.76 26.12 -0.67
CA GLY A 93 -6.33 27.33 -1.26
C GLY A 93 -7.05 27.11 -2.59
N ILE A 94 -7.47 25.86 -2.88
CA ILE A 94 -8.22 25.48 -4.09
C ILE A 94 -9.64 24.99 -3.74
N GLN A 95 -10.54 25.00 -4.71
CA GLN A 95 -11.97 24.76 -4.47
C GLN A 95 -12.50 23.44 -5.00
N SER A 96 -11.78 22.79 -5.90
CA SER A 96 -12.23 21.54 -6.51
C SER A 96 -11.06 20.63 -6.88
N VAL A 97 -11.35 19.31 -6.98
CA VAL A 97 -10.40 18.29 -7.42
C VAL A 97 -9.86 18.59 -8.83
N ASP A 98 -10.64 19.28 -9.65
CA ASP A 98 -10.21 19.64 -11.03
C ASP A 98 -9.00 20.58 -11.07
N GLN A 99 -8.75 21.32 -10.00
CA GLN A 99 -7.62 22.22 -9.86
C GLN A 99 -6.33 21.50 -9.42
N LEU A 100 -6.42 20.25 -8.97
CA LEU A 100 -5.24 19.44 -8.68
C LEU A 100 -4.51 19.09 -9.98
N THR A 101 -3.19 19.07 -9.94
CA THR A 101 -2.40 18.52 -11.05
C THR A 101 -2.50 16.99 -11.09
N LYS A 102 -2.10 16.39 -12.22
CA LYS A 102 -2.07 14.92 -12.32
C LYS A 102 -1.13 14.32 -11.27
N GLU A 103 0.04 14.91 -11.08
CA GLU A 103 1.06 14.47 -10.12
C GLU A 103 0.53 14.53 -8.67
N GLN A 104 -0.27 15.55 -8.34
CA GLN A 104 -0.94 15.63 -7.04
C GLN A 104 -1.97 14.52 -6.88
N CYS A 105 -2.78 14.24 -7.91
CA CYS A 105 -3.73 13.14 -7.90
C CYS A 105 -3.02 11.78 -7.79
N ASP A 106 -1.92 11.58 -8.52
CA ASP A 106 -1.10 10.37 -8.44
C ASP A 106 -0.60 10.14 -7.01
N THR A 107 0.02 11.16 -6.43
CA THR A 107 0.58 11.10 -5.07
C THR A 107 -0.52 10.83 -4.02
N LEU A 108 -1.66 11.53 -4.13
CA LEU A 108 -2.79 11.32 -3.22
C LEU A 108 -3.32 9.89 -3.33
N SER A 109 -3.56 9.40 -4.56
CA SER A 109 -4.04 8.03 -4.77
C SER A 109 -3.09 7.01 -4.17
N TRP A 110 -1.79 7.13 -4.45
CA TRP A 110 -0.77 6.20 -3.95
C TRP A 110 -0.62 6.23 -2.43
N ASN A 111 -0.86 7.38 -1.80
CA ASN A 111 -0.81 7.47 -0.34
C ASN A 111 -1.94 6.71 0.36
N HIS A 112 -3.08 6.55 -0.33
CA HIS A 112 -4.29 5.97 0.25
C HIS A 112 -4.49 4.48 -0.06
N ILE A 113 -3.53 3.84 -0.77
CA ILE A 113 -3.65 2.46 -1.19
C ILE A 113 -2.44 1.66 -0.72
N ILE A 114 -2.69 0.52 -0.08
CA ILE A 114 -1.69 -0.48 0.27
C ILE A 114 -2.01 -1.74 -0.54
N ASN A 115 -0.99 -2.32 -1.19
CA ASN A 115 -1.13 -3.55 -1.98
C ASN A 115 -1.08 -4.82 -1.10
N GLN A 116 -1.89 -4.81 -0.06
CA GLN A 116 -2.16 -5.90 0.88
C GLN A 116 -3.41 -5.54 1.67
N ALA A 117 -4.34 -6.48 1.84
CA ALA A 117 -5.50 -6.25 2.69
C ALA A 117 -5.11 -6.35 4.17
N TYR A 118 -5.49 -5.33 4.94
CA TYR A 118 -5.32 -5.26 6.38
C TYR A 118 -6.64 -4.85 7.03
N PHE A 119 -7.24 -5.75 7.79
CA PHE A 119 -8.32 -5.40 8.71
C PHE A 119 -7.74 -4.78 9.97
N THR A 120 -8.53 -4.01 10.71
CA THR A 120 -8.03 -3.40 11.97
C THR A 120 -7.60 -4.44 12.99
N THR A 121 -8.10 -5.68 12.90
CA THR A 121 -7.67 -6.82 13.73
C THR A 121 -6.28 -7.35 13.39
N ASP A 122 -5.77 -7.06 12.19
CA ASP A 122 -4.45 -7.51 11.72
C ASP A 122 -3.36 -6.49 12.07
N LEU A 123 -3.76 -5.30 12.54
CA LEU A 123 -2.88 -4.19 12.79
C LEU A 123 -2.60 -4.05 14.29
N ILE A 124 -1.36 -3.75 14.61
CA ILE A 124 -0.91 -3.38 15.95
C ILE A 124 -0.44 -1.93 15.95
N ASP A 125 -0.42 -1.32 17.12
CA ASP A 125 0.08 0.05 17.27
C ASP A 125 1.53 0.17 16.75
N GLY A 126 1.76 1.08 15.81
CA GLY A 126 3.03 1.23 15.12
C GLY A 126 2.92 1.25 13.59
N ASN A 127 4.00 0.88 12.93
CA ASN A 127 4.03 0.88 11.46
C ASN A 127 3.23 -0.29 10.87
N ILE A 128 2.42 0.02 9.85
CA ILE A 128 1.80 -1.01 9.02
C ILE A 128 2.92 -1.76 8.27
N PRO A 129 2.92 -3.11 8.27
CA PRO A 129 4.06 -3.90 7.77
C PRO A 129 4.40 -3.67 6.30
N THR A 130 3.40 -3.32 5.49
CA THR A 130 3.57 -3.05 4.06
C THR A 130 3.48 -1.55 3.78
N ALA A 131 4.41 -1.03 2.99
CA ALA A 131 4.37 0.34 2.52
C ALA A 131 3.15 0.58 1.61
N ASN A 132 2.63 1.80 1.61
CA ASN A 132 1.62 2.21 0.64
C ASN A 132 2.21 2.26 -0.79
N MET A 133 1.39 2.52 -1.79
CA MET A 133 1.84 2.56 -3.19
C MET A 133 2.77 3.74 -3.52
N ASN A 134 2.89 4.71 -2.60
CA ASN A 134 3.89 5.77 -2.66
C ASN A 134 5.18 5.40 -1.91
N GLU A 135 5.39 4.09 -1.64
CA GLU A 135 6.55 3.54 -0.94
C GLU A 135 6.79 4.13 0.47
N ARG A 136 5.74 4.58 1.15
CA ARG A 136 5.79 5.12 2.52
C ARG A 136 5.12 4.17 3.48
N TYR A 137 5.76 3.94 4.62
CA TYR A 137 5.13 3.23 5.73
C TYR A 137 4.17 4.16 6.45
N LEU A 138 2.93 3.71 6.60
CA LEU A 138 1.93 4.41 7.38
C LEU A 138 1.97 3.87 8.82
N THR A 139 1.68 4.73 9.79
CA THR A 139 1.51 4.30 11.16
C THR A 139 0.04 4.10 11.47
N PHE A 140 -0.25 2.98 12.14
CA PHE A 140 -1.55 2.73 12.74
C PHE A 140 -1.45 3.00 14.24
N SER A 141 -2.44 3.65 14.80
CA SER A 141 -2.51 3.87 16.25
C SER A 141 -3.95 3.82 16.74
N CYS A 142 -4.12 3.40 17.98
CA CYS A 142 -5.40 3.43 18.64
C CYS A 142 -5.35 4.31 19.88
N ASP A 143 -6.47 4.98 20.16
CA ASP A 143 -6.67 5.80 21.34
C ASP A 143 -8.02 5.49 21.96
N SER A 144 -8.20 5.81 23.22
CA SER A 144 -9.48 5.66 23.90
C SER A 144 -10.22 7.00 23.95
N ASP A 145 -11.45 7.03 23.43
CA ASP A 145 -12.34 8.18 23.54
C ASP A 145 -12.95 8.26 24.94
N ALA A 146 -12.29 9.01 25.82
CA ALA A 146 -12.75 9.20 27.20
C ALA A 146 -14.14 9.86 27.29
N LEU A 147 -14.59 10.55 26.24
CA LEU A 147 -15.89 11.24 26.17
C LEU A 147 -17.02 10.32 25.71
N ASN A 148 -16.71 9.23 25.00
CA ASN A 148 -17.68 8.29 24.44
C ASN A 148 -17.46 6.86 24.98
N ASN A 149 -17.64 6.66 26.28
CA ASN A 149 -17.56 5.35 26.93
C ASN A 149 -16.27 4.56 26.68
N ASN A 150 -15.13 5.24 26.51
CA ASN A 150 -13.84 4.63 26.17
C ASN A 150 -13.88 3.79 24.87
N ASN A 151 -14.68 4.19 23.89
CA ASN A 151 -14.63 3.59 22.57
C ASN A 151 -13.23 3.75 21.96
N VAL A 152 -12.73 2.68 21.38
CA VAL A 152 -11.42 2.71 20.70
C VAL A 152 -11.55 3.48 19.39
N ILE A 153 -10.73 4.49 19.22
CA ILE A 153 -10.60 5.27 18.00
C ILE A 153 -9.29 4.85 17.32
N TYR A 154 -9.36 4.66 16.03
CA TYR A 154 -8.21 4.27 15.21
C TYR A 154 -7.77 5.41 14.32
N TYR A 155 -6.46 5.56 14.16
CA TYR A 155 -5.85 6.61 13.36
C TYR A 155 -4.78 6.05 12.42
N ILE A 156 -4.68 6.64 11.24
CA ILE A 156 -3.53 6.52 10.35
C ILE A 156 -2.68 7.79 10.49
N ASN A 157 -1.37 7.61 10.66
CA ASN A 157 -0.40 8.69 10.86
C ASN A 157 -0.80 9.64 12.00
N LYS A 158 -1.45 9.13 13.06
CA LYS A 158 -1.92 9.88 14.22
C LYS A 158 -2.87 11.04 13.90
N SER A 159 -3.25 11.24 12.65
CA SER A 159 -4.03 12.40 12.18
C SER A 159 -5.34 12.03 11.48
N ALA A 160 -5.34 11.03 10.61
CA ALA A 160 -6.52 10.61 9.87
C ALA A 160 -7.26 9.51 10.65
N ARG A 161 -8.46 9.85 11.14
CA ARG A 161 -9.30 8.92 11.91
C ARG A 161 -10.04 7.97 10.97
N LEU A 162 -10.11 6.69 11.35
CA LEU A 162 -10.99 5.72 10.72
C LEU A 162 -12.43 5.96 11.20
N VAL A 163 -13.29 6.45 10.30
CA VAL A 163 -14.72 6.74 10.61
C VAL A 163 -15.55 5.46 10.43
N VAL A 164 -15.32 4.76 9.33
CA VAL A 164 -15.83 3.42 9.06
C VAL A 164 -14.63 2.52 8.79
N ARG A 165 -14.71 1.28 9.23
CA ARG A 165 -13.57 0.36 9.14
C ARG A 165 -14.03 -1.04 8.80
N ASP A 166 -13.11 -1.80 8.22
CA ASP A 166 -13.24 -3.23 7.98
C ASP A 166 -14.38 -3.59 6.99
N ASP A 167 -14.73 -2.67 6.09
CA ASP A 167 -15.67 -2.97 5.02
C ASP A 167 -14.98 -3.87 3.99
N SER A 168 -15.34 -5.15 4.04
CA SER A 168 -14.77 -6.19 3.17
C SER A 168 -15.34 -6.09 1.76
N VAL A 169 -14.45 -6.14 0.77
CA VAL A 169 -14.77 -6.20 -0.66
C VAL A 169 -14.04 -7.37 -1.31
N GLU A 170 -14.41 -7.75 -2.53
CA GLU A 170 -13.83 -8.93 -3.21
C GLU A 170 -12.32 -8.82 -3.41
N ASN A 171 -11.80 -7.63 -3.64
CA ASN A 171 -10.37 -7.40 -3.87
C ASN A 171 -9.70 -6.66 -2.71
N GLY A 172 -10.23 -6.73 -1.50
CA GLY A 172 -9.57 -6.17 -0.33
C GLY A 172 -10.49 -5.66 0.78
N VAL A 173 -10.09 -4.58 1.41
CA VAL A 173 -10.81 -3.93 2.50
C VAL A 173 -10.82 -2.42 2.31
N VAL A 174 -11.92 -1.78 2.67
CA VAL A 174 -12.07 -0.32 2.64
C VAL A 174 -12.19 0.22 4.06
N HIS A 175 -11.44 1.26 4.35
CA HIS A 175 -11.57 2.05 5.57
C HIS A 175 -11.84 3.50 5.19
N THR A 176 -12.90 4.07 5.73
CA THR A 176 -13.25 5.48 5.51
C THR A 176 -12.48 6.38 6.46
N LEU A 177 -11.86 7.41 5.91
CA LEU A 177 -11.09 8.40 6.66
C LEU A 177 -11.81 9.75 6.73
N ASP A 178 -11.64 10.46 7.87
CA ASP A 178 -12.09 11.84 8.05
C ASP A 178 -11.07 12.90 7.59
N ARG A 179 -9.86 12.46 7.19
CA ARG A 179 -8.78 13.30 6.65
C ARG A 179 -8.05 12.61 5.53
N VAL A 180 -7.51 13.41 4.62
CA VAL A 180 -6.60 12.97 3.57
C VAL A 180 -5.24 12.63 4.20
N ILE A 181 -4.65 11.51 3.78
CA ILE A 181 -3.26 11.17 4.13
C ILE A 181 -2.35 12.02 3.26
N VAL A 182 -1.88 13.13 3.83
CA VAL A 182 -0.96 14.02 3.14
C VAL A 182 0.43 13.37 3.07
N PRO A 183 1.13 13.45 1.92
CA PRO A 183 2.51 13.04 1.84
C PRO A 183 3.31 13.79 2.91
N GLN A 184 4.00 13.08 3.78
CA GLN A 184 4.96 13.74 4.66
C GLN A 184 6.14 14.20 3.79
N SER A 185 6.25 15.50 3.61
CA SER A 185 7.35 16.14 2.87
C SER A 185 8.62 16.28 3.71
N PHE A 186 8.55 15.94 5.00
CA PHE A 186 9.70 16.01 5.89
C PHE A 186 10.74 14.94 5.53
N LEU A 187 11.93 15.40 5.23
CA LEU A 187 13.10 14.55 5.12
C LEU A 187 13.68 14.27 6.49
N LEU A 188 14.56 13.27 6.60
CA LEU A 188 15.17 12.89 7.86
C LEU A 188 15.77 14.08 8.64
N PRO A 189 16.53 15.01 8.03
CA PRO A 189 17.05 16.17 8.74
C PRO A 189 15.96 17.12 9.28
N ASP A 190 14.83 17.22 8.58
CA ASP A 190 13.73 18.10 9.02
C ASP A 190 13.05 17.53 10.26
N LEU A 191 12.84 16.20 10.30
CA LEU A 191 12.31 15.50 11.47
C LEU A 191 13.26 15.56 12.68
N LEU A 192 14.56 15.43 12.43
CA LEU A 192 15.57 15.54 13.49
C LEU A 192 15.61 16.97 14.06
N ALA A 193 15.44 17.99 13.22
CA ALA A 193 15.44 19.38 13.65
C ALA A 193 14.23 19.78 14.52
N GLU A 194 13.11 19.04 14.41
CA GLU A 194 11.92 19.26 15.24
C GLU A 194 12.07 18.69 16.66
N ASP A 195 12.98 17.74 16.86
CA ASP A 195 13.20 17.10 18.15
C ASP A 195 14.19 17.90 19.02
N SER A 196 13.66 18.57 20.04
CA SER A 196 14.45 19.37 20.97
C SER A 196 15.34 18.56 21.93
N THR A 197 15.18 17.24 21.97
CA THR A 197 15.96 16.35 22.88
C THR A 197 17.30 15.91 22.28
N ILE A 198 17.58 16.26 21.02
CA ILE A 198 18.77 15.87 20.28
C ILE A 198 19.50 17.09 19.68
N SER A 199 19.54 18.21 20.42
CA SER A 199 20.04 19.49 19.92
C SER A 199 21.52 19.42 19.54
N ILE A 200 22.36 18.77 20.34
CA ILE A 200 23.81 18.60 20.10
C ILE A 200 24.04 17.83 18.79
N PHE A 201 23.28 16.76 18.57
CA PHE A 201 23.39 16.00 17.32
C PHE A 201 22.96 16.82 16.12
N ASN A 202 21.88 17.58 16.21
CA ASN A 202 21.41 18.45 15.13
C ASN A 202 22.43 19.54 14.76
N GLU A 203 23.05 20.17 15.76
CA GLU A 203 24.11 21.15 15.53
C GLU A 203 25.32 20.51 14.83
N ALA A 204 25.72 19.32 15.24
CA ALA A 204 26.79 18.56 14.59
C ALA A 204 26.45 18.16 13.15
N LEU A 205 25.18 17.79 12.91
CA LEU A 205 24.69 17.47 11.56
C LEU A 205 24.78 18.67 10.61
N VAL A 206 24.42 19.85 11.09
CA VAL A 206 24.51 21.11 10.34
C VAL A 206 25.99 21.49 10.12
N LEU A 207 26.81 21.45 11.17
CA LEU A 207 28.22 21.82 11.09
C LEU A 207 29.00 20.98 10.09
N THR A 208 28.70 19.68 10.01
CA THR A 208 29.38 18.74 9.11
C THR A 208 28.88 18.80 7.67
N GLY A 209 27.81 19.55 7.38
CA GLY A 209 27.16 19.61 6.07
C GLY A 209 26.43 18.33 5.67
N LEU A 210 26.31 17.34 6.59
CA LEU A 210 25.59 16.10 6.33
C LEU A 210 24.09 16.35 6.12
N CYS A 211 23.54 17.41 6.70
CA CYS A 211 22.16 17.83 6.53
C CYS A 211 21.79 17.94 5.04
N ASP A 212 22.62 18.61 4.23
CA ASP A 212 22.40 18.79 2.80
C ASP A 212 22.52 17.49 2.02
N SER A 213 23.44 16.61 2.44
CA SER A 213 23.61 15.29 1.85
C SER A 213 22.41 14.38 2.10
N LEU A 214 21.82 14.43 3.31
CA LEU A 214 20.64 13.66 3.69
C LEU A 214 19.35 14.20 3.03
N LYS A 215 19.33 15.47 2.64
CA LYS A 215 18.23 16.06 1.85
C LYS A 215 18.22 15.61 0.40
N GLN A 216 19.34 15.04 -0.10
CA GLN A 216 19.38 14.43 -1.43
C GLN A 216 18.70 13.07 -1.45
N TYR A 217 17.38 13.08 -1.47
CA TYR A 217 16.57 11.84 -1.45
C TYR A 217 16.48 11.14 -2.81
N ILE A 218 16.86 11.82 -3.91
CA ILE A 218 16.95 11.21 -5.25
C ILE A 218 18.40 10.77 -5.48
N ASP A 219 18.58 9.55 -5.96
CA ASP A 219 19.90 9.04 -6.34
C ASP A 219 20.29 9.55 -7.72
N PRO A 220 21.23 10.51 -7.81
CA PRO A 220 21.64 11.07 -9.11
C PRO A 220 22.49 10.11 -9.94
N THR A 221 22.95 8.99 -9.33
CA THR A 221 23.76 7.98 -10.04
C THR A 221 22.88 6.90 -10.67
N TYR A 222 21.60 6.86 -10.35
CA TYR A 222 20.66 5.95 -10.95
C TYR A 222 20.23 6.47 -12.31
N PHE A 223 20.49 5.67 -13.33
CA PHE A 223 20.05 5.95 -14.68
C PHE A 223 19.10 4.82 -15.14
N CYS A 224 17.91 5.19 -15.55
CA CYS A 224 16.98 4.32 -16.24
C CYS A 224 16.75 4.91 -17.62
N SER A 225 16.91 4.12 -18.69
CA SER A 225 16.65 4.62 -20.04
C SER A 225 15.17 4.98 -20.19
N GLU A 226 14.89 6.03 -20.95
CA GLU A 226 13.50 6.46 -21.22
C GLU A 226 12.65 5.32 -21.80
N ASP A 227 13.26 4.44 -22.61
CA ASP A 227 12.62 3.27 -23.19
C ASP A 227 12.23 2.21 -22.13
N SER A 228 12.88 2.21 -20.96
CA SER A 228 12.61 1.28 -19.87
C SER A 228 11.59 1.79 -18.86
N VAL A 229 11.42 3.11 -18.75
CA VAL A 229 10.55 3.73 -17.72
C VAL A 229 9.09 3.37 -17.83
N ASN A 230 8.63 2.98 -19.02
CA ASN A 230 7.23 2.63 -19.29
C ASN A 230 7.03 1.15 -19.65
N GLN A 231 8.05 0.32 -19.52
CA GLN A 231 7.92 -1.12 -19.76
C GLN A 231 7.50 -1.84 -18.48
N ASP A 232 6.36 -2.50 -18.51
CA ASP A 232 5.95 -3.41 -17.47
C ASP A 232 6.78 -4.69 -17.59
N ILE A 233 7.63 -4.95 -16.60
CA ILE A 233 8.29 -6.25 -16.49
C ILE A 233 7.36 -7.19 -15.77
N ILE A 234 6.96 -8.25 -16.47
CA ILE A 234 6.20 -9.34 -15.88
C ILE A 234 7.20 -10.30 -15.23
N ILE A 235 7.22 -10.33 -13.90
CA ILE A 235 8.01 -11.30 -13.14
C ILE A 235 7.12 -12.49 -12.79
N HIS A 236 7.54 -13.68 -13.22
CA HIS A 236 6.89 -14.93 -12.86
C HIS A 236 7.56 -15.49 -11.60
N THR A 237 6.87 -15.52 -10.49
CA THR A 237 7.36 -16.13 -9.26
C THR A 237 6.30 -17.07 -8.68
N GLY A 238 6.58 -18.37 -8.65
CA GLY A 238 5.71 -19.34 -7.99
C GLY A 238 4.28 -19.44 -8.53
N GLY A 239 4.08 -19.21 -9.84
CA GLY A 239 2.75 -19.26 -10.49
C GLY A 239 1.96 -17.95 -10.47
N SER A 240 2.49 -16.92 -9.85
CA SER A 240 1.89 -15.57 -9.86
C SER A 240 2.67 -14.66 -10.81
N GLN A 241 1.93 -13.83 -11.56
CA GLN A 241 2.50 -12.77 -12.39
C GLN A 241 2.45 -11.45 -11.62
N TYR A 242 3.60 -10.79 -11.49
CA TYR A 242 3.70 -9.44 -10.94
C TYR A 242 4.18 -8.51 -12.05
N ALA A 243 3.43 -7.46 -12.32
CA ALA A 243 3.89 -6.36 -13.15
C ALA A 243 4.74 -5.43 -12.28
N MET A 244 6.04 -5.34 -12.54
CA MET A 244 6.89 -4.31 -11.95
C MET A 244 7.11 -3.22 -12.99
N ARG A 245 6.80 -1.99 -12.62
CA ARG A 245 7.11 -0.82 -13.44
C ARG A 245 8.48 -0.29 -13.03
N TYR A 246 9.36 -0.08 -13.99
CA TYR A 246 10.58 0.66 -13.71
C TYR A 246 10.24 2.11 -13.35
N VAL A 247 10.67 2.53 -12.17
CA VAL A 247 10.60 3.93 -11.80
C VAL A 247 11.79 4.67 -12.41
N GLY A 248 11.54 5.83 -13.03
CA GLY A 248 12.57 6.67 -13.64
C GLY A 248 13.55 7.26 -12.63
N THR A 249 13.23 7.19 -11.33
CA THR A 249 14.04 7.69 -10.24
C THR A 249 14.19 6.66 -9.14
N ARG A 250 15.40 6.55 -8.56
CA ARG A 250 15.65 5.74 -7.36
C ARG A 250 15.79 6.65 -6.15
N MET A 251 15.02 6.37 -5.10
CA MET A 251 15.12 7.12 -3.85
C MET A 251 16.20 6.56 -2.95
N LYS A 252 17.01 7.44 -2.37
CA LYS A 252 17.91 7.13 -1.25
C LYS A 252 17.09 7.08 0.03
N ARG A 253 17.34 6.08 0.85
CA ARG A 253 16.72 5.91 2.16
C ARG A 253 17.81 5.90 3.21
N TYR A 254 17.59 6.62 4.28
CA TYR A 254 18.54 6.74 5.39
C TYR A 254 17.89 6.28 6.68
N THR A 255 18.70 5.68 7.57
CA THR A 255 18.33 5.40 8.94
C THR A 255 19.34 6.11 9.84
N ALA A 256 18.88 6.93 10.77
CA ALA A 256 19.72 7.56 11.78
C ALA A 256 19.49 6.86 13.12
N PHE A 257 20.58 6.55 13.81
CA PHE A 257 20.61 6.16 15.22
C PHE A 257 21.16 7.35 15.96
N VAL A 258 20.37 7.95 16.81
CA VAL A 258 20.68 9.25 17.43
C VAL A 258 20.56 9.14 18.93
N GLU A 259 21.58 9.64 19.63
CA GLU A 259 21.57 9.76 21.08
C GLU A 259 20.95 11.08 21.51
N THR A 260 20.27 11.08 22.66
CA THR A 260 19.69 12.29 23.25
C THR A 260 20.75 13.15 23.95
N ASP A 261 20.46 14.43 24.12
CA ASP A 261 21.31 15.36 24.85
C ASP A 261 21.57 14.88 26.31
N GLU A 262 20.59 14.18 26.92
CA GLU A 262 20.74 13.57 28.23
C GLU A 262 21.84 12.51 28.24
N VAL A 263 21.91 11.67 27.21
CA VAL A 263 23.00 10.64 27.07
C VAL A 263 24.34 11.31 26.84
N TYR A 264 24.40 12.36 26.03
CA TYR A 264 25.62 13.16 25.85
C TYR A 264 26.08 13.76 27.18
N ALA A 265 25.20 14.40 27.93
CA ALA A 265 25.49 15.00 29.24
C ALA A 265 25.98 13.96 30.26
N ALA A 266 25.41 12.75 30.27
CA ALA A 266 25.86 11.65 31.13
C ALA A 266 27.31 11.20 30.85
N ASN A 267 27.81 11.49 29.62
CA ASN A 267 29.17 11.22 29.18
C ASN A 267 30.10 12.47 29.22
N GLY A 268 29.63 13.58 29.80
CA GLY A 268 30.40 14.80 29.97
C GLY A 268 30.42 15.71 28.74
N ILE A 269 29.52 15.50 27.82
CA ILE A 269 29.35 16.32 26.60
C ILE A 269 28.08 17.15 26.79
N HIS A 270 28.22 18.47 26.92
CA HIS A 270 27.11 19.38 27.22
C HIS A 270 26.76 20.29 26.03
N ASP A 271 27.66 20.44 25.10
CA ASP A 271 27.48 21.24 23.90
C ASP A 271 28.33 20.73 22.71
N LEU A 272 28.23 21.45 21.60
CA LEU A 272 28.98 21.09 20.37
C LEU A 272 30.51 21.29 20.54
N ASP A 273 30.95 22.16 21.43
CA ASP A 273 32.39 22.40 21.62
C ASP A 273 33.02 21.26 22.43
N ASP A 274 32.32 20.72 23.42
CA ASP A 274 32.71 19.48 24.10
C ASP A 274 32.80 18.29 23.13
N LEU A 275 31.88 18.25 22.16
CA LEU A 275 31.88 17.14 21.16
C LEU A 275 33.07 17.24 20.20
N LYS A 276 33.66 18.45 19.99
CA LYS A 276 34.81 18.68 19.12
C LYS A 276 36.15 18.43 19.83
N ALA A 277 36.16 18.45 21.15
CA ALA A 277 37.37 18.32 21.95
C ALA A 277 37.88 16.87 22.01
#